data_babc8b56d827b7c3e189f613c2e880ac
#
_entry.id   babc8b56d827b7c3e189f613c2e880ac
#
_cell.length_a   1.000
_cell.length_b   1.000
_cell.length_c   1.000
_cell.angle_alpha   90.00
_cell.angle_beta   90.00
_cell.angle_gamma   90.00
#
_symmetry.space_group_name_H-M   'P 1'
#
loop_
_entity.id
_entity.type
_entity.pdbx_description
1 polymer ?
#
loop_
_entity_poly.entity_id
_entity_poly.type
_entity_poly.pdbx_seq_one_letter_code
_entity_poly.pdbx_strand_id
1 'polypeptide(L)'
;MRIKFLFLISILFSKPLLAVPESFADLVEQLSPAVVSIASTTIVENNNQNQIPQFPEGSPFDDFFKEYFDRDQRRSQRPMTGLGSGFIISEDGIVVTNNHVIEGADEITVILNDETEFTAELLGRDPKADIAVLKIDPKNKKLTYVGWGDSDKMRVGDWSIAIGNPLGLGGTVTAGIISAISRDLGSGPYVKFLQTDAS
;
A
#
# COMPACT_ATOMS: atom_id res chain seq x y z
N MET A 1 28.57 -15.20 -71.34
CA MET A 1 27.32 -15.30 -70.50
C MET A 1 27.71 -15.01 -69.06
N ARG A 2 27.45 -13.80 -68.56
CA ARG A 2 27.81 -13.37 -67.16
C ARG A 2 26.59 -13.49 -66.28
N ILE A 3 26.62 -14.47 -65.38
CA ILE A 3 25.59 -14.68 -64.35
C ILE A 3 25.83 -13.66 -63.22
N LYS A 4 24.91 -12.69 -63.08
CA LYS A 4 24.89 -11.76 -61.96
C LYS A 4 24.20 -12.47 -60.77
N PHE A 5 24.98 -12.77 -59.73
CA PHE A 5 24.45 -13.26 -58.44
C PHE A 5 23.83 -12.07 -57.69
N LEU A 6 22.52 -12.09 -57.56
CA LEU A 6 21.78 -11.11 -56.74
C LEU A 6 21.77 -11.62 -55.31
N PHE A 7 22.59 -11.02 -54.43
CA PHE A 7 22.56 -11.30 -53.01
C PHE A 7 21.36 -10.58 -52.40
N LEU A 8 20.30 -11.33 -52.07
CA LEU A 8 19.13 -10.81 -51.32
C LEU A 8 19.47 -10.82 -49.83
N ILE A 9 19.87 -9.64 -49.27
CA ILE A 9 20.06 -9.47 -47.85
C ILE A 9 18.67 -9.33 -47.21
N SER A 10 18.17 -10.41 -46.63
CA SER A 10 16.99 -10.39 -45.77
C SER A 10 17.36 -9.80 -44.44
N ILE A 11 17.07 -8.52 -44.22
CA ILE A 11 17.17 -7.86 -42.91
C ILE A 11 16.00 -8.37 -42.09
N LEU A 12 16.24 -9.38 -41.23
CA LEU A 12 15.34 -9.81 -40.20
C LEU A 12 15.27 -8.66 -39.14
N PHE A 13 14.21 -7.87 -39.21
CA PHE A 13 13.81 -6.99 -38.14
C PHE A 13 13.34 -7.89 -36.96
N SER A 14 14.25 -8.32 -36.12
CA SER A 14 13.91 -8.86 -34.80
C SER A 14 13.35 -7.70 -34.00
N LYS A 15 12.03 -7.71 -33.77
CA LYS A 15 11.44 -6.83 -32.74
C LYS A 15 12.15 -7.18 -31.44
N PRO A 16 12.63 -6.17 -30.68
CA PRO A 16 13.16 -6.45 -29.35
C PRO A 16 12.06 -7.18 -28.59
N LEU A 17 12.32 -8.41 -28.18
CA LEU A 17 11.51 -9.13 -27.23
C LEU A 17 11.68 -8.31 -25.94
N LEU A 18 10.67 -7.49 -25.60
CA LEU A 18 10.64 -6.79 -24.32
C LEU A 18 10.58 -7.87 -23.24
N ALA A 19 11.76 -8.30 -22.84
CA ALA A 19 11.95 -9.18 -21.71
C ALA A 19 11.55 -8.44 -20.41
N VAL A 20 11.45 -9.18 -19.34
CA VAL A 20 11.29 -8.72 -17.95
C VAL A 20 12.02 -7.37 -17.74
N PRO A 21 11.41 -6.38 -17.09
CA PRO A 21 12.10 -5.14 -16.75
C PRO A 21 13.41 -5.47 -16.02
N GLU A 22 14.50 -4.84 -16.39
CA GLU A 22 15.81 -5.04 -15.73
C GLU A 22 15.75 -4.62 -14.25
N SER A 23 14.93 -3.62 -13.94
CA SER A 23 14.76 -3.09 -12.57
C SER A 23 13.44 -2.35 -12.46
N PHE A 24 12.90 -2.29 -11.24
CA PHE A 24 11.81 -1.42 -10.85
C PHE A 24 12.28 -0.19 -10.06
N ALA A 25 13.60 0.00 -9.89
CA ALA A 25 14.16 1.02 -9.00
C ALA A 25 13.67 2.44 -9.34
N ASP A 26 13.72 2.84 -10.61
CA ASP A 26 13.29 4.17 -11.04
C ASP A 26 11.79 4.41 -10.76
N LEU A 27 10.96 3.38 -11.00
CA LEU A 27 9.53 3.45 -10.73
C LEU A 27 9.26 3.54 -9.22
N VAL A 28 9.97 2.76 -8.42
CA VAL A 28 9.87 2.78 -6.96
C VAL A 28 10.30 4.14 -6.41
N GLU A 29 11.43 4.69 -6.87
CA GLU A 29 11.90 6.02 -6.47
C GLU A 29 10.86 7.11 -6.77
N GLN A 30 10.18 7.01 -7.89
CA GLN A 30 9.12 7.94 -8.30
C GLN A 30 7.85 7.80 -7.44
N LEU A 31 7.44 6.57 -7.08
CA LEU A 31 6.15 6.30 -6.45
C LEU A 31 6.22 6.28 -4.91
N SER A 32 7.35 5.86 -4.33
CA SER A 32 7.51 5.73 -2.87
C SER A 32 7.18 7.01 -2.10
N PRO A 33 7.47 8.23 -2.58
CA PRO A 33 7.10 9.44 -1.86
C PRO A 33 5.58 9.67 -1.71
N ALA A 34 4.76 8.99 -2.52
CA ALA A 34 3.31 9.03 -2.40
C ALA A 34 2.77 8.00 -1.40
N VAL A 35 3.58 7.02 -0.99
CA VAL A 35 3.20 6.01 0.01
C VAL A 35 3.53 6.54 1.40
N VAL A 36 2.56 6.46 2.29
CA VAL A 36 2.61 7.05 3.64
C VAL A 36 2.36 6.01 4.70
N SER A 37 2.86 6.27 5.91
CA SER A 37 2.43 5.53 7.10
C SER A 37 1.20 6.21 7.70
N ILE A 38 0.28 5.39 8.22
CA ILE A 38 -0.89 5.85 8.94
C ILE A 38 -0.75 5.38 10.38
N ALA A 39 -0.73 6.32 11.32
CA ALA A 39 -0.80 6.04 12.74
C ALA A 39 -2.20 6.39 13.24
N SER A 40 -2.89 5.42 13.83
CA SER A 40 -4.20 5.58 14.43
C SER A 40 -4.08 5.45 15.96
N THR A 41 -4.48 6.48 16.68
CA THR A 41 -4.36 6.54 18.13
C THR A 41 -5.76 6.45 18.76
N THR A 42 -5.93 5.52 19.70
CA THR A 42 -7.13 5.41 20.51
C THR A 42 -6.81 5.83 21.95
N ILE A 43 -7.54 6.82 22.46
CA ILE A 43 -7.42 7.31 23.84
C ILE A 43 -8.25 6.39 24.73
N VAL A 44 -7.59 5.48 25.45
CA VAL A 44 -8.28 4.61 26.40
C VAL A 44 -8.60 5.42 27.66
N GLU A 45 -9.82 5.92 27.79
CA GLU A 45 -10.32 6.38 29.09
C GLU A 45 -10.41 5.17 30.01
N ASN A 46 -9.65 5.23 31.12
CA ASN A 46 -9.54 4.17 32.11
C ASN A 46 -10.90 3.89 32.81
N ASN A 47 -11.74 3.05 32.18
CA ASN A 47 -12.81 2.35 32.82
C ASN A 47 -12.90 0.92 32.30
N ASN A 48 -12.26 0.01 33.02
CA ASN A 48 -12.22 -1.46 32.86
C ASN A 48 -11.06 -2.03 32.05
N GLN A 49 -10.24 -2.71 32.82
CA GLN A 49 -9.25 -3.72 32.41
C GLN A 49 -9.81 -4.70 31.37
N ASN A 50 -8.99 -5.04 30.38
CA ASN A 50 -9.07 -6.20 29.50
C ASN A 50 -9.96 -6.10 28.26
N GLN A 51 -9.55 -5.34 27.26
CA GLN A 51 -9.78 -5.75 25.87
C GLN A 51 -8.58 -5.34 25.02
N ILE A 52 -7.58 -6.23 24.96
CA ILE A 52 -6.57 -6.20 23.92
C ILE A 52 -7.29 -6.61 22.62
N PRO A 53 -7.17 -5.88 21.52
CA PRO A 53 -7.70 -6.33 20.23
C PRO A 53 -7.13 -7.71 19.92
N GLN A 54 -8.00 -8.72 19.85
CA GLN A 54 -7.60 -10.07 19.48
C GLN A 54 -7.45 -10.13 17.97
N PHE A 55 -6.24 -10.16 17.49
CA PHE A 55 -5.96 -10.57 16.12
C PHE A 55 -6.12 -12.08 15.98
N PRO A 56 -6.49 -12.62 14.80
CA PRO A 56 -6.56 -14.05 14.61
C PRO A 56 -5.23 -14.72 14.97
N GLU A 57 -5.28 -15.72 15.85
CA GLU A 57 -4.09 -16.50 16.27
C GLU A 57 -3.38 -17.07 15.03
N GLY A 58 -2.06 -16.84 14.93
CA GLY A 58 -1.23 -17.36 13.84
C GLY A 58 -1.00 -16.37 12.68
N SER A 59 -1.43 -15.11 12.80
CA SER A 59 -1.03 -14.05 11.87
C SER A 59 0.45 -13.68 12.10
N PRO A 60 1.26 -13.47 11.04
CA PRO A 60 2.63 -12.95 11.19
C PRO A 60 2.71 -11.63 11.94
N PHE A 61 1.59 -10.90 12.01
CA PHE A 61 1.45 -9.65 12.76
C PHE A 61 1.21 -9.88 14.25
N ASP A 62 0.61 -11.01 14.68
CA ASP A 62 0.31 -11.33 16.07
C ASP A 62 1.59 -11.45 16.90
N ASP A 63 2.60 -12.16 16.39
CA ASP A 63 3.89 -12.34 17.06
C ASP A 63 4.67 -11.01 17.13
N PHE A 64 4.63 -10.20 16.04
CA PHE A 64 5.28 -8.90 16.01
C PHE A 64 4.64 -7.92 17.00
N PHE A 65 3.31 -7.86 17.03
CA PHE A 65 2.60 -6.99 17.96
C PHE A 65 2.71 -7.46 19.41
N LYS A 66 2.71 -8.77 19.69
CA LYS A 66 2.97 -9.30 21.03
C LYS A 66 4.35 -8.88 21.54
N GLU A 67 5.40 -9.02 20.72
CA GLU A 67 6.75 -8.64 21.12
C GLU A 67 6.92 -7.13 21.34
N TYR A 68 6.24 -6.32 20.53
CA TYR A 68 6.26 -4.85 20.65
C TYR A 68 5.48 -4.38 21.88
N PHE A 69 4.32 -4.97 22.18
CA PHE A 69 3.47 -4.58 23.30
C PHE A 69 3.90 -5.19 24.63
N ASP A 70 4.50 -6.39 24.69
CA ASP A 70 5.04 -6.97 25.92
C ASP A 70 6.19 -6.13 26.52
N ARG A 71 6.93 -5.39 25.71
CA ARG A 71 7.94 -4.44 26.19
C ARG A 71 7.34 -3.22 26.88
N ASP A 72 6.10 -2.86 26.62
CA ASP A 72 5.51 -1.59 27.09
C ASP A 72 4.50 -1.75 28.23
N GLN A 73 4.15 -2.97 28.68
CA GLN A 73 3.24 -3.22 29.82
C GLN A 73 3.69 -2.61 31.15
N ARG A 74 4.89 -2.04 31.23
CA ARG A 74 5.41 -1.37 32.44
C ARG A 74 5.17 0.13 32.50
N ARG A 75 4.50 0.73 31.49
CA ARG A 75 4.16 2.16 31.49
C ARG A 75 2.67 2.36 31.26
N SER A 76 1.95 2.39 32.38
CA SER A 76 0.55 2.81 32.46
C SER A 76 0.30 4.13 31.71
N GLN A 77 -0.78 4.17 30.90
CA GLN A 77 -1.31 5.35 30.22
C GLN A 77 -0.57 5.79 28.94
N ARG A 78 -0.37 4.87 27.99
CA ARG A 78 -0.06 5.31 26.62
C ARG A 78 -1.25 5.00 25.71
N PRO A 79 -1.61 5.94 24.81
CA PRO A 79 -2.60 5.68 23.78
C PRO A 79 -2.16 4.46 22.93
N MET A 80 -3.11 3.59 22.61
CA MET A 80 -2.86 2.49 21.67
C MET A 80 -2.72 3.08 20.28
N THR A 81 -1.57 2.83 19.64
CA THR A 81 -1.31 3.28 18.28
C THR A 81 -1.29 2.10 17.33
N GLY A 82 -2.28 2.03 16.44
CA GLY A 82 -2.27 1.16 15.28
C GLY A 82 -1.41 1.77 14.17
N LEU A 83 -0.74 0.92 13.38
CA LEU A 83 0.08 1.36 12.25
C LEU A 83 -0.37 0.66 10.97
N GLY A 84 -0.41 1.41 9.88
CA GLY A 84 -0.76 0.90 8.56
C GLY A 84 -0.11 1.70 7.45
N SER A 85 -0.43 1.36 6.21
CA SER A 85 0.01 2.10 5.03
C SER A 85 -1.17 2.78 4.36
N GLY A 86 -0.88 3.88 3.66
CA GLY A 86 -1.79 4.57 2.77
C GLY A 86 -1.04 5.18 1.60
N PHE A 87 -1.76 5.83 0.71
CA PHE A 87 -1.15 6.54 -0.41
C PHE A 87 -1.91 7.82 -0.75
N ILE A 88 -1.16 8.81 -1.21
CA ILE A 88 -1.68 10.12 -1.59
C ILE A 88 -2.17 10.04 -3.03
N ILE A 89 -3.38 10.55 -3.31
CA ILE A 89 -3.99 10.54 -4.65
C ILE A 89 -4.19 11.94 -5.25
N SER A 90 -3.89 12.99 -4.50
CA SER A 90 -3.99 14.36 -5.00
C SER A 90 -2.98 15.29 -4.31
N GLU A 91 -2.58 16.35 -5.01
CA GLU A 91 -1.64 17.35 -4.48
C GLU A 91 -2.21 18.15 -3.32
N ASP A 92 -3.53 18.24 -3.19
CA ASP A 92 -4.22 18.91 -2.11
C ASP A 92 -4.36 18.04 -0.84
N GLY A 93 -3.80 16.82 -0.83
CA GLY A 93 -3.65 15.99 0.36
C GLY A 93 -4.80 15.02 0.63
N ILE A 94 -5.39 14.44 -0.41
CA ILE A 94 -6.28 13.29 -0.26
C ILE A 94 -5.45 12.02 -0.14
N VAL A 95 -5.69 11.24 0.92
CA VAL A 95 -4.99 9.99 1.24
C VAL A 95 -6.00 8.85 1.30
N VAL A 96 -5.65 7.72 0.72
CA VAL A 96 -6.44 6.48 0.78
C VAL A 96 -5.72 5.45 1.64
N THR A 97 -6.45 4.79 2.51
CA THR A 97 -5.98 3.68 3.36
C THR A 97 -7.09 2.66 3.57
N ASN A 98 -6.85 1.60 4.33
CA ASN A 98 -7.87 0.64 4.69
C ASN A 98 -8.71 1.13 5.88
N ASN A 99 -9.99 0.75 5.91
CA ASN A 99 -10.88 1.09 7.02
C ASN A 99 -10.39 0.50 8.34
N HIS A 100 -9.92 -0.77 8.34
CA HIS A 100 -9.46 -1.43 9.56
C HIS A 100 -8.24 -0.73 10.20
N VAL A 101 -7.44 0.03 9.42
CA VAL A 101 -6.28 0.79 9.94
C VAL A 101 -6.72 1.95 10.83
N ILE A 102 -7.87 2.55 10.53
CA ILE A 102 -8.37 3.74 11.24
C ILE A 102 -9.61 3.48 12.10
N GLU A 103 -10.07 2.24 12.16
CA GLU A 103 -11.28 1.90 12.88
C GLU A 103 -11.11 2.11 14.39
N GLY A 104 -12.03 2.88 14.99
CA GLY A 104 -11.99 3.21 16.42
C GLY A 104 -10.91 4.21 16.82
N ALA A 105 -10.22 4.86 15.87
CA ALA A 105 -9.24 5.87 16.17
C ALA A 105 -9.88 7.19 16.61
N ASP A 106 -9.37 7.78 17.68
CA ASP A 106 -9.70 9.15 18.10
C ASP A 106 -8.87 10.19 17.35
N GLU A 107 -7.64 9.82 16.98
CA GLU A 107 -6.73 10.66 16.19
C GLU A 107 -6.04 9.85 15.11
N ILE A 108 -5.91 10.44 13.93
CA ILE A 108 -5.24 9.84 12.77
C ILE A 108 -4.12 10.76 12.34
N THR A 109 -2.90 10.21 12.26
CA THR A 109 -1.71 10.91 11.79
C THR A 109 -1.21 10.25 10.50
N VAL A 110 -0.97 11.04 9.47
CA VAL A 110 -0.32 10.64 8.23
C VAL A 110 1.14 11.05 8.29
N ILE A 111 2.04 10.09 8.10
CA ILE A 111 3.49 10.28 8.18
C ILE A 111 4.08 10.03 6.79
N LEU A 112 4.74 11.04 6.23
CA LEU A 112 5.42 10.95 4.94
C LEU A 112 6.76 10.22 5.05
N ASN A 113 7.36 9.86 3.91
CA ASN A 113 8.67 9.22 3.87
C ASN A 113 9.82 10.06 4.47
N ASP A 114 9.66 11.38 4.53
CA ASP A 114 10.62 12.31 5.13
C ASP A 114 10.29 12.63 6.60
N GLU A 115 9.50 11.75 7.24
CA GLU A 115 9.08 11.85 8.64
C GLU A 115 8.20 13.07 8.95
N THR A 116 7.72 13.80 7.93
CA THR A 116 6.76 14.88 8.15
C THR A 116 5.41 14.30 8.54
N GLU A 117 4.86 14.78 9.63
CA GLU A 117 3.58 14.35 10.18
C GLU A 117 2.47 15.37 9.91
N PHE A 118 1.29 14.86 9.60
CA PHE A 118 0.07 15.62 9.42
C PHE A 118 -1.07 14.97 10.19
N THR A 119 -1.79 15.74 10.99
CA THR A 119 -3.10 15.31 11.49
C THR A 119 -4.05 15.17 10.31
N ALA A 120 -4.77 14.05 10.23
CA ALA A 120 -5.67 13.76 9.15
C ALA A 120 -7.13 13.82 9.61
N GLU A 121 -7.99 14.34 8.74
CA GLU A 121 -9.43 14.32 8.89
C GLU A 121 -10.02 13.15 8.08
N LEU A 122 -10.94 12.40 8.67
CA LEU A 122 -11.67 11.35 7.97
C LEU A 122 -12.76 11.97 7.10
N LEU A 123 -12.61 11.87 5.76
CA LEU A 123 -13.63 12.32 4.81
C LEU A 123 -14.74 11.30 4.63
N GLY A 124 -14.40 10.00 4.67
CA GLY A 124 -15.36 8.93 4.53
C GLY A 124 -14.73 7.55 4.58
N ARG A 125 -15.55 6.54 4.82
CA ARG A 125 -15.11 5.15 4.86
C ARG A 125 -16.18 4.20 4.34
N ASP A 126 -15.73 3.07 3.80
CA ASP A 126 -16.58 1.92 3.47
C ASP A 126 -16.01 0.67 4.14
N PRO A 127 -16.59 0.24 5.28
CA PRO A 127 -16.15 -0.98 5.96
C PRO A 127 -16.32 -2.25 5.14
N LYS A 128 -17.25 -2.29 4.17
CA LYS A 128 -17.48 -3.47 3.33
C LYS A 128 -16.40 -3.64 2.28
N ALA A 129 -15.89 -2.53 1.74
CA ALA A 129 -14.77 -2.51 0.81
C ALA A 129 -13.41 -2.40 1.53
N ASP A 130 -13.41 -2.21 2.85
CA ASP A 130 -12.24 -1.93 3.68
C ASP A 130 -11.44 -0.74 3.17
N ILE A 131 -12.13 0.37 2.83
CA ILE A 131 -11.50 1.60 2.32
C ILE A 131 -11.84 2.76 3.23
N ALA A 132 -10.87 3.62 3.49
CA ALA A 132 -11.02 4.93 4.12
C ALA A 132 -10.31 6.01 3.32
N VAL A 133 -10.91 7.20 3.30
CA VAL A 133 -10.38 8.40 2.63
C VAL A 133 -10.16 9.47 3.68
N LEU A 134 -8.92 9.95 3.73
CA LEU A 134 -8.46 10.95 4.68
C LEU A 134 -8.08 12.23 3.94
N LYS A 135 -8.09 13.33 4.68
CA LYS A 135 -7.62 14.65 4.24
C LYS A 135 -6.51 15.13 5.18
N ILE A 136 -5.39 15.53 4.60
CA ILE A 136 -4.35 16.28 5.30
C ILE A 136 -4.26 17.68 4.72
N ASP A 137 -3.81 18.64 5.51
CA ASP A 137 -3.47 20.00 5.06
C ASP A 137 -1.96 20.05 4.74
N PRO A 138 -1.56 20.02 3.47
CA PRO A 138 -0.16 20.02 3.10
C PRO A 138 0.53 21.38 3.38
N LYS A 139 -0.22 22.43 3.68
CA LYS A 139 0.26 23.82 3.83
C LYS A 139 1.04 24.25 2.58
N ASN A 140 2.37 24.40 2.73
CA ASN A 140 3.26 24.80 1.64
C ASN A 140 4.11 23.62 1.09
N LYS A 141 3.86 22.39 1.57
CA LYS A 141 4.61 21.22 1.13
C LYS A 141 4.03 20.69 -0.17
N LYS A 142 4.86 20.52 -1.17
CA LYS A 142 4.47 19.85 -2.40
C LYS A 142 4.40 18.35 -2.14
N LEU A 143 3.23 17.76 -2.34
CA LEU A 143 3.00 16.33 -2.20
C LEU A 143 3.23 15.61 -3.52
N THR A 144 3.87 14.46 -3.47
CA THR A 144 3.83 13.47 -4.56
C THR A 144 2.56 12.66 -4.42
N TYR A 145 1.89 12.39 -5.52
CA TYR A 145 0.65 11.61 -5.54
C TYR A 145 0.65 10.62 -6.69
N VAL A 146 -0.17 9.57 -6.57
CA VAL A 146 -0.39 8.55 -7.60
C VAL A 146 -1.79 8.65 -8.17
N GLY A 147 -1.92 8.33 -9.45
CA GLY A 147 -3.21 8.22 -10.13
C GLY A 147 -3.82 6.83 -10.00
N TRP A 148 -5.12 6.74 -10.33
CA TRP A 148 -5.80 5.46 -10.39
C TRP A 148 -5.44 4.69 -11.65
N GLY A 149 -5.18 3.39 -11.50
CA GLY A 149 -5.09 2.45 -12.60
C GLY A 149 -6.47 1.92 -13.00
N ASP A 150 -6.52 1.24 -14.13
CA ASP A 150 -7.72 0.55 -14.62
C ASP A 150 -7.55 -0.96 -14.38
N SER A 151 -8.16 -1.44 -13.29
CA SER A 151 -8.05 -2.85 -12.89
C SER A 151 -8.75 -3.81 -13.87
N ASP A 152 -9.69 -3.32 -14.68
CA ASP A 152 -10.37 -4.15 -15.68
C ASP A 152 -9.44 -4.50 -16.88
N LYS A 153 -8.36 -3.74 -17.05
CA LYS A 153 -7.34 -4.00 -18.08
C LYS A 153 -6.23 -4.95 -17.62
N MET A 154 -6.19 -5.30 -16.36
CA MET A 154 -5.17 -6.20 -15.83
C MET A 154 -5.36 -7.63 -16.32
N ARG A 155 -4.26 -8.33 -16.58
CA ARG A 155 -4.24 -9.71 -17.06
C ARG A 155 -3.40 -10.56 -16.13
N VAL A 156 -3.75 -11.83 -16.03
CA VAL A 156 -2.88 -12.82 -15.37
C VAL A 156 -1.52 -12.85 -16.08
N GLY A 157 -0.45 -12.72 -15.30
CA GLY A 157 0.93 -12.62 -15.78
C GLY A 157 1.47 -11.20 -15.91
N ASP A 158 0.64 -10.15 -15.81
CA ASP A 158 1.12 -8.77 -15.76
C ASP A 158 1.89 -8.52 -14.46
N TRP A 159 2.93 -7.71 -14.52
CA TRP A 159 3.73 -7.33 -13.35
C TRP A 159 2.91 -6.57 -12.32
N SER A 160 3.15 -6.88 -11.05
CA SER A 160 2.60 -6.20 -9.88
C SER A 160 3.72 -5.81 -8.94
N ILE A 161 3.64 -4.60 -8.40
CA ILE A 161 4.56 -4.11 -7.37
C ILE A 161 3.72 -3.71 -6.17
N ALA A 162 4.07 -4.20 -5.00
CA ALA A 162 3.51 -3.75 -3.74
C ALA A 162 4.52 -2.82 -3.03
N ILE A 163 4.06 -1.65 -2.66
CA ILE A 163 4.85 -0.66 -1.91
C ILE A 163 4.06 -0.33 -0.65
N GLY A 164 4.67 -0.53 0.52
CA GLY A 164 4.07 -0.25 1.80
C GLY A 164 5.06 0.38 2.77
N ASN A 165 4.55 1.11 3.76
CA ASN A 165 5.36 1.67 4.84
C ASN A 165 4.63 1.53 6.19
N PRO A 166 4.22 0.31 6.58
CA PRO A 166 3.35 0.11 7.74
C PRO A 166 4.01 0.49 9.07
N LEU A 167 5.33 0.58 9.11
CA LEU A 167 6.09 0.84 10.34
C LEU A 167 6.82 2.17 10.35
N GLY A 168 6.71 2.98 9.27
CA GLY A 168 7.48 4.23 9.13
C GLY A 168 9.01 4.01 9.03
N LEU A 169 9.47 2.79 8.74
CA LEU A 169 10.89 2.41 8.72
C LEU A 169 11.54 2.52 7.34
N GLY A 170 10.99 3.33 6.44
CA GLY A 170 11.58 3.56 5.12
C GLY A 170 10.92 2.78 3.98
N GLY A 171 9.82 2.09 4.26
CA GLY A 171 9.04 1.38 3.25
C GLY A 171 9.62 0.02 2.84
N THR A 172 8.74 -0.82 2.33
CA THR A 172 9.09 -2.13 1.77
C THR A 172 8.52 -2.22 0.37
N VAL A 173 9.29 -2.79 -0.55
CA VAL A 173 8.89 -2.99 -1.94
C VAL A 173 9.04 -4.46 -2.29
N THR A 174 8.00 -5.04 -2.83
CA THR A 174 8.02 -6.39 -3.39
C THR A 174 7.45 -6.37 -4.80
N ALA A 175 7.88 -7.30 -5.64
CA ALA A 175 7.41 -7.45 -7.00
C ALA A 175 6.95 -8.89 -7.23
N GLY A 176 5.89 -9.04 -8.00
CA GLY A 176 5.32 -10.30 -8.40
C GLY A 176 4.49 -10.13 -9.66
N ILE A 177 3.57 -11.04 -9.89
CA ILE A 177 2.65 -10.99 -11.02
C ILE A 177 1.19 -11.04 -10.55
N ILE A 178 0.29 -10.61 -11.39
CA ILE A 178 -1.13 -10.91 -11.20
C ILE A 178 -1.35 -12.40 -11.44
N SER A 179 -1.66 -13.12 -10.37
CA SER A 179 -1.85 -14.59 -10.40
C SER A 179 -3.29 -14.99 -10.72
N ALA A 180 -4.27 -14.14 -10.35
CA ALA A 180 -5.68 -14.31 -10.71
C ALA A 180 -6.41 -12.96 -10.66
N ILE A 181 -7.50 -12.88 -11.41
CA ILE A 181 -8.40 -11.71 -11.44
C ILE A 181 -9.79 -12.09 -10.93
N SER A 182 -10.51 -11.11 -10.40
CA SER A 182 -11.91 -11.24 -9.94
C SER A 182 -12.13 -12.37 -8.92
N ARG A 183 -11.19 -12.59 -7.99
CA ARG A 183 -11.37 -13.54 -6.89
C ARG A 183 -12.45 -13.03 -5.93
N ASP A 184 -13.44 -13.89 -5.69
CA ASP A 184 -14.41 -13.69 -4.61
C ASP A 184 -13.87 -14.39 -3.35
N LEU A 185 -13.60 -13.60 -2.31
CA LEU A 185 -13.13 -14.08 -1.01
C LEU A 185 -14.26 -14.12 0.03
N GLY A 186 -15.53 -14.01 -0.40
CA GLY A 186 -16.67 -13.96 0.50
C GLY A 186 -16.88 -12.60 1.17
N SER A 187 -16.17 -11.56 0.73
CA SER A 187 -16.33 -10.18 1.25
C SER A 187 -17.58 -9.47 0.71
N GLY A 188 -18.47 -10.22 0.04
CA GLY A 188 -19.72 -9.71 -0.54
C GLY A 188 -19.60 -9.37 -2.04
N PRO A 189 -20.73 -9.02 -2.67
CA PRO A 189 -20.82 -8.87 -4.13
C PRO A 189 -20.15 -7.61 -4.67
N TYR A 190 -19.66 -6.73 -3.80
CA TYR A 190 -19.17 -5.40 -4.17
C TYR A 190 -17.64 -5.34 -4.37
N VAL A 191 -16.90 -6.37 -3.95
CA VAL A 191 -15.43 -6.36 -3.98
C VAL A 191 -14.93 -7.53 -4.82
N LYS A 192 -14.11 -7.21 -5.82
CA LYS A 192 -13.38 -8.18 -6.63
C LYS A 192 -11.89 -7.97 -6.41
N PHE A 193 -11.20 -9.00 -6.01
CA PHE A 193 -9.77 -8.92 -5.70
C PHE A 193 -8.92 -9.32 -6.90
N LEU A 194 -7.80 -8.60 -7.08
CA LEU A 194 -6.67 -9.05 -7.87
C LEU A 194 -5.76 -9.86 -6.94
N GLN A 195 -5.47 -11.11 -7.31
CA GLN A 195 -4.49 -11.91 -6.58
C GLN A 195 -3.11 -11.65 -7.17
N THR A 196 -2.13 -11.43 -6.30
CA THR A 196 -0.70 -11.31 -6.67
C THR A 196 0.14 -12.17 -5.76
N ASP A 197 1.34 -12.52 -6.20
CA ASP A 197 2.39 -13.16 -5.41
C ASP A 197 3.47 -12.16 -4.96
N ALA A 198 3.28 -10.86 -5.19
CA ALA A 198 4.04 -9.81 -4.54
C ALA A 198 3.72 -9.81 -3.03
N SER A 199 4.72 -10.11 -2.19
CA SER A 199 4.58 -10.38 -0.74
C SER A 199 4.79 -9.13 0.08
#